data_e9978224dda22ce3b9fe1369828b1506
#
_entry.id   e9978224dda22ce3b9fe1369828b1506
#
_cell.length_a   1.000
_cell.length_b   1.000
_cell.length_c   1.000
_cell.angle_alpha   90.00
_cell.angle_beta   90.00
_cell.angle_gamma   90.00
#
_symmetry.space_group_name_H-M   'P 1'
#
loop_
_entity.id
_entity.type
_entity.pdbx_description
1 polymer ?
#
loop_
_entity_poly.entity_id
_entity_poly.type
_entity_poly.pdbx_seq_one_letter_code
_entity_poly.pdbx_strand_id
1 'polypeptide(L)' 'MNIKPIRNDEDLTIAFKRLEAIFQAEAGTPEADEMEILVTLIEVY' A
#
# COMPACT_ATOMS: atom_id res chain seq x y z
N MET A 1 -9.01 4.63 -6.18
CA MET A 1 -7.84 3.99 -5.55
C MET A 1 -6.66 4.04 -6.50
N ASN A 2 -5.55 4.61 -6.06
CA ASN A 2 -4.41 4.85 -6.95
C ASN A 2 -3.23 3.96 -6.56
N ILE A 3 -3.25 2.73 -7.07
CA ILE A 3 -2.26 1.73 -6.71
C ILE A 3 -1.35 1.44 -7.91
N LYS A 4 -0.05 1.44 -7.65
CA LYS A 4 0.95 1.16 -8.66
C LYS A 4 1.72 -0.11 -8.31
N PRO A 5 2.12 -0.91 -9.29
CA PRO A 5 2.98 -2.06 -9.01
C PRO A 5 4.35 -1.60 -8.52
N ILE A 6 4.98 -2.42 -7.70
CA ILE A 6 6.32 -2.14 -7.17
C ILE A 6 7.34 -2.77 -8.14
N ARG A 7 8.17 -1.93 -8.75
CA ARG A 7 9.13 -2.37 -9.77
C ARG A 7 10.58 -2.17 -9.35
N ASN A 8 10.81 -1.32 -8.36
CA ASN A 8 12.16 -0.99 -7.91
C ASN A 8 12.09 -0.49 -6.46
N ASP A 9 13.25 -0.21 -5.87
CA ASP A 9 13.32 0.23 -4.48
C ASP A 9 12.64 1.56 -4.24
N GLU A 10 12.64 2.45 -5.23
CA GLU A 10 11.95 3.72 -5.12
C GLU A 10 10.45 3.52 -5.00
N ASP A 11 9.89 2.65 -5.83
CA ASP A 11 8.47 2.31 -5.76
C ASP A 11 8.14 1.67 -4.40
N LEU A 12 9.03 0.82 -3.91
CA LEU A 12 8.86 0.18 -2.61
C LEU A 12 8.80 1.23 -1.50
N THR A 13 9.68 2.21 -1.54
CA THR A 13 9.70 3.29 -0.55
C THR A 13 8.39 4.07 -0.58
N ILE A 14 7.90 4.37 -1.77
CA ILE A 14 6.62 5.09 -1.93
C ILE A 14 5.48 4.26 -1.36
N ALA A 15 5.49 2.95 -1.61
CA ALA A 15 4.47 2.05 -1.08
C ALA A 15 4.47 2.05 0.45
N PHE A 16 5.64 2.00 1.06
CA PHE A 16 5.75 2.05 2.52
C PHE A 16 5.25 3.37 3.09
N LYS A 17 5.56 4.48 2.44
CA LYS A 17 5.07 5.79 2.88
C LYS A 17 3.55 5.86 2.83
N ARG A 18 2.97 5.33 1.75
CA ARG A 18 1.52 5.30 1.64
C ARG A 18 0.91 4.38 2.69
N LEU A 19 1.53 3.24 2.93
CA LEU A 19 1.06 2.31 3.94
C LEU A 19 1.03 2.97 5.32
N GLU A 20 2.08 3.71 5.68
CA GLU A 20 2.09 4.44 6.95
C GLU A 20 0.93 5.44 7.04
N ALA A 21 0.63 6.12 5.94
CA ALA A 21 -0.42 7.13 5.93
C ALA A 21 -1.81 6.52 6.17
N ILE A 22 -2.03 5.28 5.74
CA ILE A 22 -3.33 4.64 5.83
C ILE A 22 -3.36 3.48 6.83
N PHE A 23 -2.29 3.30 7.60
CA PHE A 23 -2.13 2.13 8.47
C PHE A 23 -3.25 2.00 9.50
N GLN A 24 -3.83 3.11 9.93
CA GLN A 24 -4.91 3.10 10.92
C GLN A 24 -6.29 3.23 10.30
N ALA A 25 -6.42 2.96 9.01
CA ALA A 25 -7.70 3.02 8.34
C ALA A 25 -8.69 2.03 8.95
N GLU A 26 -9.93 2.47 9.12
CA GLU A 26 -10.96 1.61 9.66
C GLU A 26 -11.40 0.56 8.63
N ALA A 27 -11.78 -0.62 9.12
CA ALA A 27 -12.28 -1.69 8.26
C ALA A 27 -13.50 -1.20 7.48
N GLY A 28 -13.58 -1.62 6.21
CA GLY A 28 -14.69 -1.25 5.35
C GLY A 28 -14.50 0.06 4.61
N THR A 29 -13.38 0.75 4.81
CA THR A 29 -13.08 1.98 4.08
C THR A 29 -12.24 1.68 2.83
N PRO A 30 -12.27 2.58 1.82
CA PRO A 30 -11.39 2.41 0.66
C PRO A 30 -9.91 2.35 1.04
N GLU A 31 -9.51 3.08 2.08
CA GLU A 31 -8.13 3.08 2.56
C GLU A 31 -7.73 1.72 3.13
N ALA A 32 -8.65 1.04 3.79
CA ALA A 32 -8.38 -0.31 4.30
C ALA A 32 -8.17 -1.30 3.15
N ASP A 33 -8.97 -1.19 2.10
CA ASP A 33 -8.79 -2.02 0.91
C ASP A 33 -7.44 -1.75 0.26
N GLU A 34 -7.07 -0.48 0.15
CA GLU A 34 -5.79 -0.09 -0.41
C GLU A 34 -4.63 -0.67 0.42
N MET A 35 -4.76 -0.64 1.74
CA MET A 35 -3.75 -1.20 2.63
C MET A 35 -3.52 -2.69 2.35
N GLU A 36 -4.58 -3.46 2.21
CA GLU A 36 -4.47 -4.88 1.92
C GLU A 36 -3.73 -5.13 0.61
N ILE A 37 -4.05 -4.35 -0.42
CA ILE A 37 -3.40 -4.49 -1.71
C ILE A 37 -1.93 -4.10 -1.63
N LEU A 38 -1.62 -3.02 -0.92
CA LEU A 38 -0.23 -2.58 -0.73
C LEU A 38 0.60 -3.62 -0.01
N VAL A 39 0.06 -4.24 1.04
CA VAL A 39 0.75 -5.29 1.77
C VAL A 39 1.08 -6.45 0.83
N THR A 40 0.11 -6.86 0.01
CA THR A 40 0.31 -7.93 -0.95
C THR A 40 1.41 -7.57 -1.96
N LEU A 41 1.40 -6.36 -2.49
CA LEU A 41 2.41 -5.92 -3.45
C LEU A 41 3.81 -5.89 -2.83
N ILE A 42 3.90 -5.45 -1.58
CA ILE A 42 5.17 -5.41 -0.87
C ILE A 42 5.69 -6.83 -0.62
N GLU A 43 4.82 -7.75 -0.27
CA GLU A 43 5.21 -9.14 -0.01
C GLU A 43 5.79 -9.83 -1.24
N VAL A 44 5.26 -9.53 -2.42
CA VAL A 44 5.69 -10.21 -3.65
C VAL A 44 6.83 -9.50 -4.36
N TYR A 45 7.23 -8.33 -3.90
CA TYR A 45 8.38 -7.64 -4.47
C TYR A 45 9.67 -8.33 -4.02
#